data_8d6d4187c7136f49e84c239843cf1436
#
_entry.id   8d6d4187c7136f49e84c239843cf1436
#
_cell.length_a   1.000
_cell.length_b   1.000
_cell.length_c   1.000
_cell.angle_alpha   90.00
_cell.angle_beta   90.00
_cell.angle_gamma   90.00
#
_symmetry.space_group_name_H-M   'P 1'
#
loop_
_entity.id
_entity.type
_entity.pdbx_description
1 polymer ?
#
loop_
_entity_poly.entity_id
_entity_poly.type
_entity_poly.pdbx_seq_one_letter_code
_entity_poly.pdbx_strand_id
1 'polypeptide(L)'
;MYKRQNHDCVATGELLFNKIFGPNNFAFSAGNIRFICLNTNALEFDYSEAVPDFGFISDQIANFPETAQKTIVAMHAGPYSEQFNNNTALVFQAYIRRFPQLQFCVYGHGHSVSVDDFFDDGTIYYQCACAKKRTFLHFKIHKDSYDYEVVEF
;
A
#
# COMPACT_ATOMS: atom_id res chain seq x y z
N MET A 1 11.04 5.67 6.95
CA MET A 1 10.91 4.86 5.71
C MET A 1 10.24 5.73 4.66
N TYR A 2 10.80 5.84 3.47
CA TYR A 2 10.26 6.67 2.39
C TYR A 2 9.47 5.78 1.42
N LYS A 3 8.20 6.10 1.18
CA LYS A 3 7.36 5.40 0.21
C LYS A 3 7.30 6.22 -1.09
N ARG A 4 7.52 5.55 -2.22
CA ARG A 4 7.47 6.14 -3.54
C ARG A 4 6.10 6.71 -3.88
N GLN A 5 6.08 7.92 -4.42
CA GLN A 5 4.90 8.58 -4.96
C GLN A 5 4.96 8.64 -6.49
N ASN A 6 3.84 8.99 -7.14
CA ASN A 6 3.80 9.08 -8.61
C ASN A 6 4.80 10.11 -9.17
N HIS A 7 5.02 11.23 -8.49
CA HIS A 7 6.01 12.23 -8.92
C HIS A 7 7.47 11.74 -8.88
N ASP A 8 7.77 10.71 -8.10
CA ASP A 8 9.09 10.08 -8.07
C ASP A 8 9.34 9.18 -9.31
N CYS A 9 8.29 8.91 -10.10
CA CYS A 9 8.35 8.06 -11.30
C CYS A 9 8.64 8.84 -12.58
N VAL A 10 8.61 10.17 -12.56
CA VAL A 10 8.74 11.01 -13.77
C VAL A 10 10.14 10.89 -14.35
N ALA A 11 10.24 10.64 -15.66
CA ALA A 11 11.48 10.48 -16.42
C ALA A 11 12.40 9.40 -15.81
N THR A 12 13.61 9.75 -15.40
CA THR A 12 14.58 8.84 -14.76
C THR A 12 14.41 8.73 -13.25
N GLY A 13 13.33 9.29 -12.70
CA GLY A 13 13.08 9.38 -11.25
C GLY A 13 13.09 8.02 -10.55
N GLU A 14 12.59 6.99 -11.22
CA GLU A 14 12.59 5.63 -10.66
C GLU A 14 13.99 5.07 -10.42
N LEU A 15 14.89 5.19 -11.40
CA LEU A 15 16.27 4.73 -11.26
C LEU A 15 16.97 5.46 -10.11
N LEU A 16 16.70 6.76 -9.98
CA LEU A 16 17.25 7.58 -8.91
C LEU A 16 16.65 7.20 -7.55
N PHE A 17 15.34 7.00 -7.49
CA PHE A 17 14.66 6.56 -6.28
C PHE A 17 15.22 5.22 -5.79
N ASN A 18 15.31 4.23 -6.67
CA ASN A 18 15.82 2.90 -6.32
C ASN A 18 17.28 2.94 -5.85
N LYS A 19 18.08 3.83 -6.42
CA LYS A 19 19.48 4.01 -6.02
C LYS A 19 19.62 4.62 -4.62
N ILE A 20 18.71 5.51 -4.24
CA ILE A 20 18.78 6.26 -2.97
C ILE A 20 18.03 5.54 -1.86
N PHE A 21 16.84 5.04 -2.14
CA PHE A 21 15.89 4.53 -1.14
C PHE A 21 15.68 3.01 -1.19
N GLY A 22 16.19 2.33 -2.23
CA GLY A 22 15.99 0.90 -2.43
C GLY A 22 14.77 0.57 -3.30
N PRO A 23 14.37 -0.71 -3.36
CA PRO A 23 13.35 -1.20 -4.28
C PRO A 23 11.98 -0.55 -4.04
N ASN A 24 11.21 -0.41 -5.11
CA ASN A 24 9.87 0.19 -5.10
C ASN A 24 8.84 -0.62 -4.32
N ASN A 25 8.96 -1.95 -4.42
CA ASN A 25 8.20 -2.90 -3.63
C ASN A 25 9.10 -3.43 -2.52
N PHE A 26 8.65 -3.36 -1.29
CA PHE A 26 9.40 -3.87 -0.14
C PHE A 26 8.46 -4.29 0.98
N ALA A 27 8.97 -5.11 1.89
CA ALA A 27 8.23 -5.51 3.06
C ALA A 27 9.12 -5.53 4.30
N PHE A 28 8.54 -5.24 5.46
CA PHE A 28 9.23 -5.28 6.74
C PHE A 28 8.26 -5.70 7.84
N SER A 29 8.81 -6.13 8.97
CA SER A 29 8.02 -6.46 10.16
C SER A 29 8.31 -5.48 11.29
N ALA A 30 7.25 -5.10 12.02
CA ALA A 30 7.34 -4.38 13.27
C ALA A 30 6.48 -5.12 14.31
N GLY A 31 7.11 -5.68 15.34
CA GLY A 31 6.45 -6.61 16.23
C GLY A 31 5.90 -7.83 15.45
N ASN A 32 4.65 -8.15 15.66
CA ASN A 32 3.96 -9.24 14.97
C ASN A 32 3.20 -8.80 13.70
N ILE A 33 3.45 -7.59 13.19
CA ILE A 33 2.80 -7.05 12.00
C ILE A 33 3.78 -7.04 10.84
N ARG A 34 3.36 -7.59 9.70
CA ARG A 34 4.03 -7.48 8.41
C ARG A 34 3.45 -6.33 7.61
N PHE A 35 4.29 -5.39 7.22
CA PHE A 35 3.95 -4.31 6.31
C PHE A 35 4.40 -4.68 4.91
N ILE A 36 3.46 -4.63 3.96
CA ILE A 36 3.70 -4.86 2.53
C ILE A 36 3.54 -3.53 1.82
N CYS A 37 4.63 -2.98 1.33
CA CYS A 37 4.66 -1.68 0.66
C CYS A 37 4.78 -1.89 -0.85
N LEU A 38 3.77 -1.43 -1.60
CA LEU A 38 3.63 -1.72 -3.03
C LEU A 38 3.74 -0.43 -3.87
N ASN A 39 4.42 -0.55 -5.00
CA ASN A 39 4.28 0.40 -6.08
C ASN A 39 2.96 0.11 -6.82
N THR A 40 2.08 1.11 -6.89
CA THR A 40 0.79 1.04 -7.59
C THR A 40 0.61 2.17 -8.60
N ASN A 41 1.68 2.91 -8.93
CA ASN A 41 1.65 4.05 -9.84
C ASN A 41 1.78 3.57 -11.29
N ALA A 42 0.68 3.14 -11.91
CA ALA A 42 0.70 2.50 -13.22
C ALA A 42 0.83 3.47 -14.40
N LEU A 43 0.38 4.72 -14.27
CA LEU A 43 0.44 5.70 -15.37
C LEU A 43 1.83 6.33 -15.58
N GLU A 44 2.63 6.38 -14.53
CA GLU A 44 3.95 7.01 -14.53
C GLU A 44 5.07 5.98 -14.80
N PHE A 45 4.74 4.89 -15.51
CA PHE A 45 5.59 3.71 -15.55
C PHE A 45 6.06 3.37 -16.96
N ASP A 46 7.30 2.95 -17.06
CA ASP A 46 7.77 2.27 -18.25
C ASP A 46 7.25 0.81 -18.22
N TYR A 47 6.66 0.34 -19.29
CA TYR A 47 5.97 -0.96 -19.41
C TYR A 47 6.87 -2.19 -19.19
N SER A 48 8.11 -2.02 -18.73
CA SER A 48 9.06 -3.10 -18.49
C SER A 48 8.79 -3.91 -17.21
N GLU A 49 8.02 -3.35 -16.28
CA GLU A 49 7.70 -4.01 -15.00
C GLU A 49 6.19 -4.05 -14.73
N ALA A 50 5.74 -5.07 -14.02
CA ALA A 50 4.34 -5.21 -13.64
C ALA A 50 3.99 -4.24 -12.49
N VAL A 51 2.89 -3.47 -12.65
CA VAL A 51 2.35 -2.59 -11.61
C VAL A 51 0.85 -2.83 -11.47
N PRO A 52 0.36 -3.35 -10.32
CA PRO A 52 1.12 -3.88 -9.19
C PRO A 52 1.98 -5.11 -9.54
N ASP A 53 3.07 -5.33 -8.81
CA ASP A 53 3.94 -6.50 -8.98
C ASP A 53 3.35 -7.74 -8.27
N PHE A 54 2.64 -8.57 -9.02
CA PHE A 54 2.03 -9.81 -8.51
C PHE A 54 3.05 -10.89 -8.16
N GLY A 55 4.24 -10.87 -8.80
CA GLY A 55 5.35 -11.74 -8.44
C GLY A 55 5.82 -11.45 -7.01
N PHE A 56 6.12 -10.18 -6.73
CA PHE A 56 6.47 -9.74 -5.39
C PHE A 56 5.40 -10.10 -4.35
N ILE A 57 4.11 -9.81 -4.65
CA ILE A 57 3.01 -10.14 -3.73
C ILE A 57 2.97 -11.65 -3.45
N SER A 58 3.08 -12.49 -4.50
CA SER A 58 3.09 -13.94 -4.36
C SER A 58 4.25 -14.45 -3.51
N ASP A 59 5.44 -13.88 -3.71
CA ASP A 59 6.64 -14.23 -2.95
C ASP A 59 6.49 -13.85 -1.47
N GLN A 60 5.90 -12.68 -1.17
CA GLN A 60 5.64 -12.28 0.21
C GLN A 60 4.58 -13.17 0.90
N ILE A 61 3.61 -13.69 0.16
CA ILE A 61 2.62 -14.65 0.69
C ILE A 61 3.31 -16.00 0.97
N ALA A 62 4.07 -16.50 0.00
CA ALA A 62 4.73 -17.80 0.10
C ALA A 62 5.81 -17.85 1.22
N ASN A 63 6.52 -16.72 1.42
CA ASN A 63 7.59 -16.58 2.39
C ASN A 63 7.17 -15.69 3.57
N PHE A 64 5.90 -15.76 4.00
CA PHE A 64 5.41 -14.96 5.11
C PHE A 64 6.14 -15.36 6.41
N PRO A 65 6.70 -14.38 7.16
CA PRO A 65 7.50 -14.68 8.35
C PRO A 65 6.66 -15.33 9.45
N GLU A 66 7.13 -16.41 10.05
CA GLU A 66 6.45 -17.07 11.18
C GLU A 66 6.25 -16.16 12.41
N THR A 67 7.11 -15.15 12.56
CA THR A 67 7.01 -14.16 13.65
C THR A 67 5.91 -13.13 13.44
N ALA A 68 5.41 -12.97 12.20
CA ALA A 68 4.32 -12.06 11.88
C ALA A 68 2.98 -12.81 11.90
N GLN A 69 1.97 -12.16 12.43
CA GLN A 69 0.61 -12.72 12.53
C GLN A 69 -0.40 -11.89 11.75
N LYS A 70 -0.11 -10.61 11.52
CA LYS A 70 -1.02 -9.64 10.90
C LYS A 70 -0.34 -8.98 9.72
N THR A 71 -1.15 -8.53 8.77
CA THR A 71 -0.67 -7.82 7.59
C THR A 71 -1.34 -6.46 7.44
N ILE A 72 -0.56 -5.46 7.06
CA ILE A 72 -1.04 -4.16 6.61
C ILE A 72 -0.42 -3.91 5.23
N VAL A 73 -1.25 -3.56 4.25
CA VAL A 73 -0.79 -3.22 2.91
C VAL A 73 -0.74 -1.70 2.76
N ALA A 74 0.37 -1.17 2.29
CA ALA A 74 0.57 0.26 2.05
C ALA A 74 0.90 0.52 0.58
N MET A 75 0.20 1.48 -0.03
CA MET A 75 0.37 1.85 -1.44
C MET A 75 0.22 3.36 -1.63
N HIS A 76 0.63 3.91 -2.77
CA HIS A 76 0.39 5.33 -3.05
C HIS A 76 -0.99 5.55 -3.64
N ALA A 77 -1.30 4.90 -4.74
CA ALA A 77 -2.60 4.96 -5.40
C ALA A 77 -3.44 3.73 -4.98
N GLY A 78 -4.66 3.96 -4.52
CA GLY A 78 -5.61 2.89 -4.21
C GLY A 78 -6.35 2.39 -5.46
N PRO A 79 -7.02 1.22 -5.39
CA PRO A 79 -7.91 0.77 -6.44
C PRO A 79 -8.92 1.86 -6.85
N TYR A 80 -9.27 1.88 -8.12
CA TYR A 80 -10.18 2.82 -8.76
C TYR A 80 -9.69 4.28 -8.86
N SER A 81 -8.46 4.59 -8.39
CA SER A 81 -7.82 5.86 -8.75
C SER A 81 -7.29 5.82 -10.19
N GLU A 82 -7.05 6.99 -10.79
CA GLU A 82 -6.51 7.09 -12.15
C GLU A 82 -5.07 6.57 -12.28
N GLN A 83 -4.31 6.55 -11.18
CA GLN A 83 -2.94 6.03 -11.14
C GLN A 83 -2.88 4.51 -10.96
N PHE A 84 -3.95 3.87 -10.53
CA PHE A 84 -3.98 2.43 -10.34
C PHE A 84 -4.28 1.72 -11.66
N ASN A 85 -3.68 0.54 -11.88
CA ASN A 85 -4.07 -0.31 -13.01
C ASN A 85 -5.42 -0.99 -12.74
N ASN A 86 -6.51 -0.30 -13.03
CA ASN A 86 -7.87 -0.74 -12.70
C ASN A 86 -8.30 -2.01 -13.45
N ASN A 87 -7.64 -2.38 -14.55
CA ASN A 87 -7.87 -3.67 -15.21
C ASN A 87 -7.46 -4.86 -14.33
N THR A 88 -6.60 -4.64 -13.35
CA THR A 88 -6.11 -5.67 -12.43
C THR A 88 -6.70 -5.56 -11.03
N ALA A 89 -7.62 -4.62 -10.77
CA ALA A 89 -8.10 -4.33 -9.42
C ALA A 89 -8.70 -5.55 -8.70
N LEU A 90 -9.53 -6.35 -9.38
CA LEU A 90 -10.11 -7.56 -8.80
C LEU A 90 -9.07 -8.65 -8.55
N VAL A 91 -8.08 -8.78 -9.43
CA VAL A 91 -6.97 -9.73 -9.26
C VAL A 91 -6.10 -9.28 -8.07
N PHE A 92 -5.82 -7.99 -7.99
CA PHE A 92 -5.09 -7.40 -6.87
C PHE A 92 -5.77 -7.70 -5.53
N GLN A 93 -7.08 -7.45 -5.44
CA GLN A 93 -7.87 -7.76 -4.25
C GLN A 93 -7.80 -9.24 -3.88
N ALA A 94 -7.97 -10.15 -4.86
CA ALA A 94 -7.87 -11.58 -4.62
C ALA A 94 -6.49 -12.01 -4.11
N TYR A 95 -5.42 -11.34 -4.54
CA TYR A 95 -4.06 -11.63 -4.08
C TYR A 95 -3.80 -11.11 -2.67
N ILE A 96 -4.11 -9.85 -2.37
CA ILE A 96 -3.81 -9.28 -1.04
C ILE A 96 -4.62 -9.94 0.08
N ARG A 97 -5.82 -10.43 -0.20
CA ARG A 97 -6.64 -11.20 0.75
C ARG A 97 -6.04 -12.55 1.15
N ARG A 98 -5.04 -13.03 0.44
CA ARG A 98 -4.29 -14.25 0.80
C ARG A 98 -3.26 -14.00 1.91
N PHE A 99 -2.94 -12.76 2.22
CA PHE A 99 -2.06 -12.46 3.35
C PHE A 99 -2.72 -12.86 4.68
N PRO A 100 -1.96 -13.45 5.61
CA PRO A 100 -2.46 -13.80 6.93
C PRO A 100 -3.01 -12.57 7.66
N GLN A 101 -4.23 -12.69 8.16
CA GLN A 101 -4.91 -11.66 8.95
C GLN A 101 -4.71 -10.23 8.39
N LEU A 102 -5.02 -10.02 7.11
CA LEU A 102 -5.04 -8.68 6.53
C LEU A 102 -5.96 -7.77 7.35
N GLN A 103 -5.38 -6.74 7.97
CA GLN A 103 -6.12 -5.83 8.83
C GLN A 103 -6.82 -4.75 8.01
N PHE A 104 -6.06 -4.08 7.18
CA PHE A 104 -6.52 -3.01 6.29
C PHE A 104 -5.44 -2.63 5.28
N CYS A 105 -5.83 -1.80 4.32
CA CYS A 105 -4.94 -1.15 3.38
C CYS A 105 -4.86 0.35 3.67
N VAL A 106 -3.69 0.97 3.46
CA VAL A 106 -3.50 2.43 3.53
C VAL A 106 -3.00 2.96 2.21
N TYR A 107 -3.53 4.09 1.78
CA TYR A 107 -3.12 4.73 0.53
C TYR A 107 -3.20 6.26 0.63
N GLY A 108 -2.72 6.94 -0.38
CA GLY A 108 -2.72 8.40 -0.48
C GLY A 108 -3.30 8.87 -1.80
N HIS A 109 -2.56 9.70 -2.54
CA HIS A 109 -2.83 10.23 -3.86
C HIS A 109 -4.02 11.20 -3.95
N GLY A 110 -5.22 10.86 -3.49
CA GLY A 110 -6.43 11.69 -3.58
C GLY A 110 -6.44 12.94 -2.68
N HIS A 111 -5.41 13.12 -1.83
CA HIS A 111 -5.22 14.30 -0.98
C HIS A 111 -6.39 14.62 -0.01
N SER A 112 -7.25 13.66 0.25
CA SER A 112 -8.36 13.74 1.21
C SER A 112 -8.35 12.54 2.14
N VAL A 113 -9.03 12.63 3.26
CA VAL A 113 -9.29 11.46 4.10
C VAL A 113 -10.53 10.76 3.59
N SER A 114 -10.45 9.46 3.34
CA SER A 114 -11.60 8.59 3.08
C SER A 114 -11.40 7.20 3.66
N VAL A 115 -12.49 6.47 3.82
CA VAL A 115 -12.55 5.09 4.28
C VAL A 115 -13.48 4.33 3.37
N ASP A 116 -12.95 3.37 2.64
CA ASP A 116 -13.66 2.71 1.56
C ASP A 116 -13.57 1.19 1.67
N ASP A 117 -14.67 0.48 1.42
CA ASP A 117 -14.70 -0.94 1.11
C ASP A 117 -14.96 -1.07 -0.39
N PHE A 118 -13.92 -0.98 -1.21
CA PHE A 118 -14.04 -0.91 -2.67
C PHE A 118 -14.65 -2.17 -3.30
N PHE A 119 -14.62 -3.29 -2.60
CA PHE A 119 -14.99 -4.60 -3.14
C PHE A 119 -16.15 -5.26 -2.39
N ASP A 120 -16.75 -4.57 -1.43
CA ASP A 120 -17.84 -5.06 -0.58
C ASP A 120 -17.52 -6.42 0.08
N ASP A 121 -16.25 -6.60 0.50
CA ASP A 121 -15.75 -7.86 1.04
C ASP A 121 -15.13 -7.75 2.44
N GLY A 122 -15.27 -6.58 3.06
CA GLY A 122 -14.79 -6.27 4.41
C GLY A 122 -13.32 -5.84 4.46
N THR A 123 -12.62 -5.75 3.32
CA THR A 123 -11.26 -5.19 3.27
C THR A 123 -11.32 -3.67 3.22
N ILE A 124 -10.94 -3.02 4.30
CA ILE A 124 -11.03 -1.56 4.41
C ILE A 124 -9.76 -0.89 3.88
N TYR A 125 -9.98 0.14 3.08
CA TYR A 125 -8.95 1.00 2.50
C TYR A 125 -9.03 2.39 3.10
N TYR A 126 -7.96 2.84 3.77
CA TYR A 126 -7.86 4.15 4.38
C TYR A 126 -7.03 5.08 3.52
N GLN A 127 -7.63 6.14 3.00
CA GLN A 127 -6.91 7.20 2.31
C GLN A 127 -6.47 8.27 3.31
N CYS A 128 -5.19 8.61 3.26
CA CYS A 128 -4.63 9.72 4.04
C CYS A 128 -4.57 10.99 3.18
N ALA A 129 -4.88 12.13 3.79
CA ALA A 129 -4.69 13.43 3.15
C ALA A 129 -3.19 13.73 2.94
N CYS A 130 -2.89 14.71 2.08
CA CYS A 130 -1.53 15.19 1.90
C CYS A 130 -1.06 16.02 3.10
N ALA A 131 0.25 16.08 3.34
CA ALA A 131 0.86 16.82 4.46
C ALA A 131 0.46 18.32 4.50
N LYS A 132 0.14 18.93 3.35
CA LYS A 132 -0.36 20.31 3.27
C LYS A 132 -1.69 20.51 4.04
N LYS A 133 -2.48 19.45 4.20
CA LYS A 133 -3.72 19.47 4.99
C LYS A 133 -3.48 19.35 6.50
N ARG A 134 -2.21 19.16 6.91
CA ARG A 134 -1.81 19.03 8.31
C ARG A 134 -2.59 17.94 9.07
N THR A 135 -2.84 16.82 8.39
CA THR A 135 -3.54 15.67 8.95
C THR A 135 -2.77 14.40 8.70
N PHE A 136 -2.90 13.44 9.61
CA PHE A 136 -2.44 12.06 9.43
C PHE A 136 -3.41 11.08 10.08
N LEU A 137 -3.30 9.81 9.67
CA LEU A 137 -4.06 8.71 10.26
C LEU A 137 -3.19 8.03 11.32
N HIS A 138 -3.73 7.93 12.53
CA HIS A 138 -3.10 7.20 13.62
C HIS A 138 -3.87 5.91 13.89
N PHE A 139 -3.19 4.77 13.80
CA PHE A 139 -3.75 3.45 14.05
C PHE A 139 -3.20 2.86 15.34
N LYS A 140 -4.09 2.28 16.15
CA LYS A 140 -3.74 1.46 17.32
C LYS A 140 -4.13 0.03 17.02
N ILE A 141 -3.13 -0.86 16.91
CA ILE A 141 -3.35 -2.26 16.58
C ILE A 141 -3.39 -3.06 17.88
N HIS A 142 -4.53 -3.69 18.15
CA HIS A 142 -4.76 -4.56 19.28
C HIS A 142 -4.59 -6.03 18.90
N LYS A 143 -4.76 -6.94 19.87
CA LYS A 143 -4.64 -8.37 19.59
C LYS A 143 -5.62 -8.85 18.51
N ASP A 144 -6.90 -8.45 18.60
CA ASP A 144 -7.98 -8.99 17.74
C ASP A 144 -8.74 -7.88 16.99
N SER A 145 -8.30 -6.62 17.09
CA SER A 145 -8.95 -5.46 16.49
C SER A 145 -7.93 -4.36 16.19
N TYR A 146 -8.39 -3.26 15.64
CA TYR A 146 -7.66 -2.00 15.58
C TYR A 146 -8.63 -0.82 15.70
N ASP A 147 -8.11 0.31 16.18
CA ASP A 147 -8.79 1.60 16.17
C ASP A 147 -8.00 2.56 15.28
N TYR A 148 -8.67 3.57 14.74
CA TYR A 148 -8.00 4.65 14.04
C TYR A 148 -8.61 6.00 14.40
N GLU A 149 -7.80 7.04 14.25
CA GLU A 149 -8.21 8.42 14.40
C GLU A 149 -7.54 9.31 13.35
N VAL A 150 -8.22 10.37 12.97
CA VAL A 150 -7.66 11.44 12.13
C VAL A 150 -7.11 12.50 13.06
N VAL A 151 -5.80 12.72 13.00
CA VAL A 151 -5.10 13.71 13.83
C VAL A 151 -4.76 14.93 12.99
N GLU A 152 -5.10 16.11 13.51
CA GLU A 152 -4.72 17.41 12.95
C GLU A 152 -3.57 18.02 13.76
N PHE A 153 -2.64 18.76 13.09
CA PHE A 153 -1.48 19.40 13.72
C PHE A 153 -1.10 20.74 13.12
#